data_7ca48c310d185c4a5e2eaefa4b49dccb
#
_entry.id   7ca48c310d185c4a5e2eaefa4b49dccb
#
_cell.length_a   1.000
_cell.length_b   1.000
_cell.length_c   1.000
_cell.angle_alpha   90.00
_cell.angle_beta   90.00
_cell.angle_gamma   90.00
#
_symmetry.space_group_name_H-M   'P 1'
#
loop_
_entity.id
_entity.type
_entity.pdbx_description
1 polymer ?
#
loop_
_entity_poly.entity_id
_entity_poly.type
_entity_poly.pdbx_seq_one_letter_code
_entity_poly.pdbx_strand_id
1 'polypeptide(L)' 'MVLGIETSTALGSVAIVEDQKLRGERRWKAEKGHAERLIEELDSLLEKLSISMKALDGFAVTIGPGSFSG' A
#
# COMPACT_ATOMS: atom_id res chain seq x y z
N MET A 1 11.50 -7.62 2.46
CA MET A 1 10.09 -7.28 2.56
C MET A 1 9.79 -6.07 1.68
N VAL A 2 8.75 -6.15 0.90
CA VAL A 2 8.40 -5.08 -0.04
C VAL A 2 6.98 -4.59 0.24
N LEU A 3 6.81 -3.29 0.23
CA LEU A 3 5.50 -2.66 0.34
C LEU A 3 5.00 -2.32 -1.06
N GLY A 4 3.85 -2.83 -1.42
CA GLY A 4 3.19 -2.50 -2.67
C GLY A 4 2.05 -1.54 -2.43
N ILE A 5 1.97 -0.49 -3.23
CA ILE A 5 0.92 0.50 -3.15
C ILE A 5 0.24 0.59 -4.51
N GLU A 6 -1.07 0.46 -4.51
CA GLU A 6 -1.82 0.56 -5.75
C GLU A 6 -3.00 1.51 -5.56
N THR A 7 -3.14 2.46 -6.45
CA THR A 7 -4.25 3.40 -6.39
C THR A 7 -4.89 3.55 -7.77
N SER A 8 -6.19 3.73 -7.76
CA SER A 8 -6.94 4.09 -8.95
C SER A 8 -7.83 5.27 -8.56
N THR A 9 -8.73 5.67 -9.45
CA THR A 9 -9.57 6.84 -9.21
C THR A 9 -10.32 6.78 -7.89
N ALA A 10 -10.86 5.61 -7.57
CA ALA A 10 -11.72 5.48 -6.39
C ALA A 10 -11.26 4.42 -5.40
N LEU A 11 -10.24 3.66 -5.75
CA LEU A 11 -9.81 2.56 -4.91
C LEU A 11 -8.32 2.66 -4.61
N GLY A 12 -7.95 2.24 -3.41
CA GLY A 12 -6.56 2.16 -3.05
C GLY A 12 -6.28 0.87 -2.31
N SER A 13 -5.04 0.43 -2.34
CA SER A 13 -4.63 -0.72 -1.56
C SER A 13 -3.15 -0.64 -1.21
N VAL A 14 -2.79 -1.28 -0.11
CA VAL A 14 -1.40 -1.48 0.27
C VAL A 14 -1.24 -2.94 0.63
N ALA A 15 -0.08 -3.48 0.33
CA ALA A 15 0.21 -4.87 0.64
C ALA A 15 1.67 -5.01 1.01
N ILE A 16 1.95 -5.96 1.90
CA ILE A 16 3.32 -6.25 2.29
C ILE A 16 3.63 -7.67 1.87
N VAL A 17 4.70 -7.82 1.11
CA VAL A 17 5.13 -9.09 0.55
C VAL A 17 6.53 -9.42 1.05
N GLU A 18 6.73 -10.65 1.48
CA GLU A 18 8.03 -11.13 1.91
C GLU A 18 8.27 -12.49 1.29
N ASP A 19 9.38 -12.64 0.59
CA ASP A 19 9.73 -13.90 -0.08
C ASP A 19 8.60 -14.42 -0.97
N GLN A 20 8.01 -13.50 -1.73
CA GLN A 20 6.93 -13.80 -2.65
C GLN A 20 5.64 -14.24 -1.98
N LYS A 21 5.54 -14.04 -0.67
CA LYS A 21 4.34 -14.35 0.08
C LYS A 21 3.70 -13.08 0.59
N LEU A 22 2.39 -13.00 0.44
CA LEU A 22 1.64 -11.85 0.95
C LEU A 22 1.56 -11.95 2.47
N ARG A 23 2.07 -10.94 3.15
CA ARG A 23 2.02 -10.87 4.60
C ARG A 23 0.76 -10.18 5.10
N GLY A 24 0.26 -9.24 4.33
CA GLY A 24 -0.95 -8.54 4.70
C GLY A 24 -1.34 -7.56 3.64
N GLU A 25 -2.60 -7.15 3.66
CA GLU A 25 -3.14 -6.25 2.67
C GLU A 25 -4.28 -5.44 3.26
N ARG A 26 -4.39 -4.18 2.83
CA ARG A 26 -5.51 -3.31 3.18
C ARG A 26 -6.04 -2.66 1.91
N ARG A 27 -7.35 -2.55 1.80
CA ARG A 27 -7.99 -1.91 0.67
C ARG A 27 -9.01 -0.90 1.19
N TRP A 28 -9.21 0.14 0.41
CA TRP A 28 -10.20 1.16 0.79
C TRP A 28 -10.77 1.83 -0.45
N LYS A 29 -11.91 2.49 -0.26
CA LYS A 29 -12.50 3.34 -1.26
C LYS A 29 -12.28 4.77 -0.81
N ALA A 30 -11.88 5.62 -1.75
CA ALA A 30 -11.68 7.02 -1.46
C ALA A 30 -12.06 7.82 -2.69
N GLU A 31 -12.98 8.75 -2.53
CA GLU A 31 -13.37 9.60 -3.62
C GLU A 31 -12.29 10.64 -3.90
N LYS A 32 -11.55 10.99 -2.88
CA LYS A 32 -10.42 11.89 -2.97
C LYS A 32 -9.61 11.72 -1.69
N GLY A 33 -8.39 12.24 -1.70
CA GLY A 33 -7.57 12.16 -0.50
C GLY A 33 -6.92 10.82 -0.27
N HIS A 34 -6.49 10.17 -1.34
CA HIS A 34 -5.80 8.89 -1.20
C HIS A 34 -4.59 8.97 -0.26
N ALA A 35 -3.89 10.10 -0.26
CA ALA A 35 -2.68 10.21 0.54
C ALA A 35 -2.98 10.03 2.03
N GLU A 36 -4.04 10.66 2.52
CA GLU A 36 -4.39 10.54 3.93
C GLU A 36 -4.81 9.12 4.29
N ARG A 37 -5.65 8.52 3.44
CA ARG A 37 -6.09 7.15 3.68
C ARG A 37 -4.93 6.18 3.58
N LEU A 38 -4.04 6.43 2.63
CA LEU A 38 -2.87 5.57 2.45
C LEU A 38 -2.04 5.52 3.72
N ILE A 39 -1.75 6.67 4.31
CA ILE A 39 -0.94 6.73 5.52
C ILE A 39 -1.63 6.02 6.67
N GLU A 40 -2.93 6.25 6.86
CA GLU A 40 -3.68 5.60 7.92
C GLU A 40 -3.70 4.08 7.74
N GLU A 41 -3.98 3.62 6.54
CA GLU A 41 -4.07 2.19 6.30
C GLU A 41 -2.71 1.52 6.38
N LEU A 42 -1.68 2.20 5.93
CA LEU A 42 -0.32 1.66 6.03
C LEU A 42 0.09 1.52 7.49
N ASP A 43 -0.15 2.55 8.30
CA ASP A 43 0.17 2.49 9.71
C ASP A 43 -0.56 1.34 10.39
N SER A 44 -1.85 1.18 10.08
CA SER A 44 -2.64 0.11 10.65
C SER A 44 -2.10 -1.26 10.26
N LEU A 45 -1.71 -1.41 9.01
CA LEU A 45 -1.18 -2.69 8.54
C LEU A 45 0.14 -3.02 9.20
N LEU A 46 1.05 -2.06 9.27
CA LEU A 46 2.34 -2.28 9.91
C LEU A 46 2.17 -2.63 11.38
N GLU A 47 1.28 -1.94 12.06
CA GLU A 47 1.02 -2.21 13.46
C GLU A 47 0.43 -3.60 13.66
N LYS A 48 -0.53 -3.96 12.83
CA LYS A 48 -1.17 -5.27 12.91
C LYS A 48 -0.17 -6.40 12.72
N LEU A 49 0.78 -6.21 11.82
CA LEU A 49 1.78 -7.23 11.54
C LEU A 49 3.03 -7.10 12.40
N SER A 50 3.07 -6.10 13.25
CA SER A 50 4.24 -5.81 14.10
C SER A 50 5.51 -5.60 13.28
N ILE A 51 5.38 -4.88 12.17
CA ILE A 51 6.48 -4.61 11.26
C ILE A 51 6.86 -3.14 11.36
N SER A 52 8.17 -2.89 11.43
CA SER A 52 8.69 -1.53 11.41
C SER A 52 8.91 -1.08 9.97
N MET A 53 8.75 0.20 9.69
CA MET A 53 9.09 0.74 8.37
C MET A 53 10.54 0.42 7.99
N LYS A 54 11.41 0.33 8.95
CA LYS A 54 12.82 0.03 8.71
C LYS A 54 13.04 -1.38 8.19
N ALA A 55 12.07 -2.26 8.37
CA ALA A 55 12.18 -3.64 7.89
C ALA A 55 11.85 -3.74 6.40
N LEU A 56 11.32 -2.69 5.80
CA LEU A 56 10.97 -2.70 4.38
C LEU A 56 12.20 -2.47 3.53
N ASP A 57 12.42 -3.34 2.55
CA ASP A 57 13.56 -3.26 1.66
C ASP A 57 13.29 -2.43 0.42
N GLY A 58 12.04 -2.22 0.11
CA GLY A 58 11.68 -1.46 -1.07
C GLY A 58 10.20 -1.19 -1.16
N PHE A 59 9.85 -0.37 -2.14
CA PHE A 59 8.49 0.04 -2.40
C PHE A 59 8.17 -0.16 -3.87
N ALA A 60 6.96 -0.61 -4.14
CA ALA A 60 6.44 -0.69 -5.50
C ALA A 60 5.14 0.09 -5.54
N VAL A 61 5.02 1.00 -6.49
CA VAL A 61 3.83 1.84 -6.61
C VAL A 61 3.21 1.65 -7.99
N THR A 62 1.92 1.38 -7.99
CA THR A 62 1.16 1.24 -9.22
C THR A 62 0.03 2.25 -9.20
N ILE A 63 -0.08 3.03 -10.25
CA ILE A 63 -1.15 4.00 -10.38
C ILE A 63 -2.16 3.42 -11.38
N GLY A 64 -3.43 3.58 -11.08
CA GLY A 64 -4.49 2.97 -11.84
C GLY A 64 -4.52 3.35 -13.30
N PRO A 65 -5.42 2.70 -14.06
CA PRO A 65 -5.49 2.90 -15.50
C PRO A 65 -5.58 4.37 -15.90
N GLY A 66 -4.82 4.73 -16.91
CA GLY A 66 -4.83 6.09 -17.41
C GLY A 66 -4.02 7.07 -16.61
N SER A 67 -3.51 6.65 -15.47
CA SER A 67 -2.72 7.50 -14.59
C SER A 67 -1.28 7.06 -14.56
N PHE A 68 -0.83 6.51 -15.61
CA PHE A 68 0.50 5.97 -15.64
C PHE A 68 1.56 7.07 -15.63
N SER A 69 2.49 6.96 -14.76
CA SER A 69 3.52 7.97 -14.59
C SER A 69 4.86 7.58 -15.17
N GLY A 70 4.90 6.48 -15.81
CA GLY A 70 6.13 6.05 -16.48
C GLY A 70 7.24 5.63 -15.58
#